data_94d7e26671ccf9defbf59c21dc95a5e7
#
_entry.id   94d7e26671ccf9defbf59c21dc95a5e7
#
_cell.length_a   1.000
_cell.length_b   1.000
_cell.length_c   1.000
_cell.angle_alpha   90.00
_cell.angle_beta   90.00
_cell.angle_gamma   90.00
#
_symmetry.space_group_name_H-M   'P 1'
#
loop_
_entity.id
_entity.type
_entity.pdbx_description
1 polymer ?
#
loop_
_entity_poly.entity_id
_entity_poly.type
_entity_poly.pdbx_seq_one_letter_code
_entity_poly.pdbx_strand_id
1 'polypeptide(L)'
;MKHLTVREIVLCGLFIALITTGTFIRIPVGTDVYTLQFLFTLLAGLVLGARLGAVAVAAYVLLGLLGVPVFASGGGPAYVLQPTFGYLLAFILQAWFGGYYVRRGAAVSYGRLLLANLGGMVIVYLIGIAWFYLVSNYVIAAPIPLWTAILYCGILQAPPDFLLCLAAAGIGLRCYRSGVWIVEEKHTALHKEVCA
;
A
#
# COMPACT_ATOMS: atom_id res chain seq x y z
N MET A 1 17.39 7.90 18.65
CA MET A 1 16.09 7.69 17.93
C MET A 1 15.64 9.06 17.48
N LYS A 2 15.44 9.32 16.15
CA LYS A 2 14.90 10.63 15.70
C LYS A 2 13.45 10.71 16.17
N HIS A 3 13.10 11.76 16.89
CA HIS A 3 11.70 12.03 17.25
C HIS A 3 10.92 12.36 15.99
N LEU A 4 9.72 11.78 15.87
CA LEU A 4 8.80 12.13 14.80
C LEU A 4 8.33 13.57 14.96
N THR A 5 8.33 14.32 13.87
CA THR A 5 7.79 15.69 13.88
C THR A 5 6.27 15.63 13.96
N VAL A 6 5.63 16.68 14.47
CA VAL A 6 4.17 16.79 14.52
C VAL A 6 3.55 16.61 13.13
N ARG A 7 4.21 17.16 12.09
CA ARG A 7 3.78 16.99 10.68
C ARG A 7 3.77 15.53 10.26
N GLU A 8 4.80 14.76 10.60
CA GLU A 8 4.87 13.32 10.27
C GLU A 8 3.77 12.52 10.96
N ILE A 9 3.50 12.81 12.23
CA ILE A 9 2.44 12.13 12.99
C ILE A 9 1.07 12.44 12.38
N VAL A 10 0.78 13.71 12.09
CA VAL A 10 -0.49 14.13 11.48
C VAL A 10 -0.69 13.49 10.11
N LEU A 11 0.34 13.46 9.27
CA LEU A 11 0.25 12.84 7.95
C LEU A 11 0.08 11.31 8.04
N CYS A 12 0.75 10.63 8.97
CA CYS A 12 0.52 9.20 9.20
C CYS A 12 -0.94 8.95 9.62
N GLY A 13 -1.48 9.74 10.55
CA GLY A 13 -2.88 9.64 10.96
C GLY A 13 -3.87 9.89 9.81
N LEU A 14 -3.58 10.88 8.97
CA LEU A 14 -4.37 11.16 7.77
C LEU A 14 -4.38 9.97 6.80
N PHE A 15 -3.21 9.36 6.55
CA PHE A 15 -3.14 8.20 5.66
C PHE A 15 -3.83 6.97 6.26
N ILE A 16 -3.76 6.74 7.57
CA ILE A 16 -4.55 5.68 8.23
C ILE A 16 -6.05 5.90 7.98
N ALA A 17 -6.54 7.13 8.14
CA ALA A 17 -7.93 7.48 7.87
C ALA A 17 -8.30 7.30 6.39
N LEU A 18 -7.43 7.71 5.45
CA LEU A 18 -7.65 7.54 4.02
C LEU A 18 -7.67 6.05 3.61
N ILE A 19 -6.77 5.22 4.15
CA ILE A 19 -6.75 3.78 3.90
C ILE A 19 -8.04 3.15 4.43
N THR A 20 -8.47 3.51 5.64
CA THR A 20 -9.72 3.05 6.24
C THR A 20 -10.92 3.44 5.38
N THR A 21 -11.02 4.71 4.97
CA THR A 21 -12.08 5.19 4.09
C THR A 21 -12.07 4.45 2.75
N GLY A 22 -10.88 4.27 2.17
CA GLY A 22 -10.70 3.52 0.93
C GLY A 22 -11.14 2.06 1.02
N THR A 23 -11.02 1.44 2.19
CA THR A 23 -11.50 0.08 2.43
C THR A 23 -13.03 -0.01 2.36
N PHE A 24 -13.74 1.03 2.78
CA PHE A 24 -15.21 1.07 2.73
C PHE A 24 -15.75 1.53 1.38
N ILE A 25 -14.95 2.18 0.53
CA ILE A 25 -15.36 2.48 -0.84
C ILE A 25 -15.21 1.23 -1.69
N ARG A 26 -16.32 0.54 -1.89
CA ARG A 26 -16.40 -0.73 -2.60
C ARG A 26 -17.00 -0.52 -3.98
N ILE A 27 -16.28 -0.97 -5.00
CA ILE A 27 -16.74 -0.94 -6.39
C ILE A 27 -17.05 -2.37 -6.78
N PRO A 28 -18.34 -2.76 -6.87
CA PRO A 28 -18.71 -4.10 -7.30
C PRO A 28 -18.43 -4.25 -8.80
N VAL A 29 -17.63 -5.25 -9.17
CA VAL A 29 -17.35 -5.60 -10.56
C VAL A 29 -17.59 -7.09 -10.73
N GLY A 30 -18.74 -7.45 -11.26
CA GLY A 30 -19.17 -8.84 -11.37
C GLY A 30 -19.38 -9.49 -10.00
N THR A 31 -18.65 -10.56 -9.73
CA THR A 31 -18.68 -11.29 -8.44
C THR A 31 -17.67 -10.76 -7.42
N ASP A 32 -16.73 -9.90 -7.84
CA ASP A 32 -15.66 -9.38 -7.01
C ASP A 32 -15.95 -7.95 -6.53
N VAL A 33 -15.33 -7.58 -5.43
CA VAL A 33 -15.45 -6.25 -4.81
C VAL A 33 -14.08 -5.61 -4.73
N TYR A 34 -13.88 -4.57 -5.52
CA TYR A 34 -12.65 -3.76 -5.49
C TYR A 34 -12.78 -2.64 -4.48
N THR A 35 -11.69 -2.35 -3.79
CA THR A 35 -11.64 -1.26 -2.81
C THR A 35 -10.58 -0.24 -3.20
N LEU A 36 -10.79 1.02 -2.83
CA LEU A 36 -9.78 2.06 -3.02
C LEU A 36 -8.64 1.99 -1.99
N GLN A 37 -8.63 0.98 -1.13
CA GLN A 37 -7.56 0.75 -0.14
C GLN A 37 -6.18 0.69 -0.79
N PHE A 38 -6.06 -0.05 -1.90
CA PHE A 38 -4.82 -0.18 -2.65
C PHE A 38 -4.26 1.17 -3.13
N LEU A 39 -5.11 2.07 -3.63
CA LEU A 39 -4.72 3.42 -4.03
C LEU A 39 -4.05 4.18 -2.87
N PHE A 40 -4.68 4.17 -1.69
CA PHE A 40 -4.18 4.94 -0.56
C PHE A 40 -2.93 4.34 0.07
N THR A 41 -2.74 3.02 0.00
CA THR A 41 -1.49 2.38 0.42
C THR A 41 -0.33 2.69 -0.53
N LEU A 42 -0.58 2.76 -1.86
CA LEU A 42 0.40 3.26 -2.84
C LEU A 42 0.80 4.70 -2.52
N LEU A 43 -0.19 5.58 -2.32
CA LEU A 43 0.06 6.99 -2.01
C LEU A 43 0.79 7.17 -0.67
N ALA A 44 0.50 6.35 0.34
CA ALA A 44 1.23 6.37 1.61
C ALA A 44 2.73 6.14 1.39
N GLY A 45 3.11 5.13 0.61
CA GLY A 45 4.51 4.88 0.26
C GLY A 45 5.15 6.03 -0.51
N LEU A 46 4.46 6.54 -1.52
CA LEU A 46 4.97 7.64 -2.35
C LEU A 46 5.16 8.94 -1.55
N VAL A 47 4.15 9.38 -0.81
CA VAL A 47 4.11 10.70 -0.13
C VAL A 47 4.91 10.69 1.17
N LEU A 48 4.68 9.70 2.04
CA LEU A 48 5.35 9.62 3.34
C LEU A 48 6.78 9.04 3.23
N GLY A 49 7.06 8.25 2.22
CA GLY A 49 8.33 7.57 2.04
C GLY A 49 8.36 6.16 2.61
N ALA A 50 9.52 5.52 2.46
CA ALA A 50 9.68 4.12 2.79
C ALA A 50 9.32 3.80 4.26
N ARG A 51 9.93 4.53 5.21
CA ARG A 51 9.75 4.25 6.63
C ARG A 51 8.37 4.65 7.15
N LEU A 52 7.98 5.90 6.92
CA LEU A 52 6.72 6.43 7.44
C LEU A 52 5.51 5.84 6.73
N GLY A 53 5.60 5.60 5.40
CA GLY A 53 4.56 4.92 4.64
C GLY A 53 4.30 3.50 5.16
N ALA A 54 5.38 2.71 5.35
CA ALA A 54 5.25 1.38 5.93
C ALA A 54 4.71 1.41 7.36
N VAL A 55 5.17 2.36 8.19
CA VAL A 55 4.68 2.52 9.58
C VAL A 55 3.20 2.91 9.60
N ALA A 56 2.74 3.81 8.73
CA ALA A 56 1.33 4.19 8.64
C ALA A 56 0.44 3.01 8.24
N VAL A 57 0.85 2.23 7.23
CA VAL A 57 0.12 1.02 6.82
C VAL A 57 0.17 -0.05 7.91
N ALA A 58 1.31 -0.26 8.56
CA ALA A 58 1.43 -1.19 9.68
C ALA A 58 0.54 -0.79 10.87
N ALA A 59 0.49 0.51 11.19
CA ALA A 59 -0.39 1.03 12.24
C ALA A 59 -1.88 0.80 11.90
N TYR A 60 -2.28 1.02 10.64
CA TYR A 60 -3.62 0.66 10.17
C TYR A 60 -3.93 -0.82 10.40
N VAL A 61 -3.01 -1.73 10.02
CA VAL A 61 -3.18 -3.18 10.22
C VAL A 61 -3.27 -3.53 11.71
N LEU A 62 -2.42 -2.93 12.53
CA LEU A 62 -2.44 -3.14 13.99
C LEU A 62 -3.75 -2.68 14.61
N LEU A 63 -4.26 -1.50 14.24
CA LEU A 63 -5.56 -1.02 14.71
C LEU A 63 -6.69 -1.99 14.37
N GLY A 64 -6.70 -2.53 13.15
CA GLY A 64 -7.68 -3.54 12.75
C GLY A 64 -7.56 -4.83 13.55
N LEU A 65 -6.35 -5.31 13.83
CA LEU A 65 -6.11 -6.51 14.65
C LEU A 65 -6.47 -6.30 16.12
N LEU A 66 -6.36 -5.08 16.65
CA LEU A 66 -6.80 -4.73 17.99
C LEU A 66 -8.34 -4.68 18.13
N GLY A 67 -9.08 -4.90 17.03
CA GLY A 67 -10.54 -5.00 17.06
C GLY A 67 -11.26 -3.77 16.52
N VAL A 68 -10.54 -2.71 16.11
CA VAL A 68 -11.19 -1.58 15.43
C VAL A 68 -11.70 -2.04 14.05
N PRO A 69 -12.97 -1.80 13.68
CA PRO A 69 -13.55 -2.33 12.44
C PRO A 69 -13.11 -1.51 11.22
N VAL A 70 -11.81 -1.52 10.92
CA VAL A 70 -11.20 -0.79 9.79
C VAL A 70 -10.96 -1.64 8.55
N PHE A 71 -11.09 -2.98 8.66
CA PHE A 71 -10.94 -3.89 7.54
C PHE A 71 -12.27 -4.11 6.79
N ALA A 72 -12.19 -4.65 5.59
CA ALA A 72 -13.37 -4.87 4.75
C ALA A 72 -14.47 -5.74 5.39
N SER A 73 -14.08 -6.69 6.25
CA SER A 73 -15.01 -7.60 6.95
C SER A 73 -14.97 -7.41 8.48
N GLY A 74 -14.66 -6.20 8.95
CA GLY A 74 -14.62 -5.87 10.37
C GLY A 74 -13.22 -5.69 10.93
N GLY A 75 -12.89 -6.34 12.05
CA GLY A 75 -11.58 -6.28 12.71
C GLY A 75 -11.44 -7.40 13.74
N GLY A 76 -10.30 -7.42 14.42
CA GLY A 76 -9.99 -8.38 15.47
C GLY A 76 -8.87 -9.37 15.07
N PRO A 77 -8.29 -10.06 16.06
CA PRO A 77 -7.14 -10.96 15.85
C PRO A 77 -7.48 -12.16 14.96
N ALA A 78 -8.74 -12.61 14.96
CA ALA A 78 -9.20 -13.68 14.07
C ALA A 78 -9.12 -13.34 12.58
N TYR A 79 -8.97 -12.05 12.22
CA TYR A 79 -8.83 -11.62 10.83
C TYR A 79 -7.57 -12.18 10.16
N VAL A 80 -6.56 -12.57 10.95
CA VAL A 80 -5.35 -13.25 10.43
C VAL A 80 -5.70 -14.53 9.66
N LEU A 81 -6.78 -15.23 10.06
CA LEU A 81 -7.23 -16.44 9.39
C LEU A 81 -8.07 -16.18 8.12
N GLN A 82 -8.30 -14.92 7.77
CA GLN A 82 -8.99 -14.57 6.53
C GLN A 82 -8.05 -14.71 5.31
N PRO A 83 -8.54 -15.23 4.18
CA PRO A 83 -7.74 -15.34 2.95
C PRO A 83 -7.19 -14.00 2.46
N THR A 84 -7.89 -12.91 2.73
CA THR A 84 -7.51 -11.55 2.32
C THR A 84 -6.44 -10.91 3.21
N PHE A 85 -6.10 -11.49 4.36
CA PHE A 85 -5.14 -10.89 5.29
C PHE A 85 -3.73 -10.76 4.70
N GLY A 86 -3.33 -11.68 3.82
CA GLY A 86 -2.04 -11.61 3.13
C GLY A 86 -1.84 -10.31 2.33
N TYR A 87 -2.91 -9.77 1.77
CA TYR A 87 -2.86 -8.47 1.08
C TYR A 87 -2.54 -7.32 2.03
N LEU A 88 -3.07 -7.35 3.26
CA LEU A 88 -2.78 -6.34 4.28
C LEU A 88 -1.30 -6.32 4.66
N LEU A 89 -0.69 -7.50 4.83
CA LEU A 89 0.74 -7.62 5.07
C LEU A 89 1.56 -7.12 3.87
N ALA A 90 1.12 -7.49 2.68
CA ALA A 90 1.79 -7.09 1.44
C ALA A 90 1.75 -5.57 1.23
N PHE A 91 0.67 -4.88 1.64
CA PHE A 91 0.58 -3.41 1.57
C PHE A 91 1.65 -2.69 2.39
N ILE A 92 2.10 -3.27 3.51
CA ILE A 92 3.20 -2.71 4.29
C ILE A 92 4.50 -2.74 3.47
N LEU A 93 4.80 -3.88 2.86
CA LEU A 93 6.00 -4.06 2.03
C LEU A 93 5.94 -3.23 0.74
N GLN A 94 4.77 -3.15 0.13
CA GLN A 94 4.51 -2.32 -1.04
C GLN A 94 4.74 -0.83 -0.75
N ALA A 95 4.23 -0.31 0.36
CA ALA A 95 4.42 1.08 0.76
C ALA A 95 5.90 1.38 1.03
N TRP A 96 6.59 0.45 1.70
CA TRP A 96 8.03 0.56 1.90
C TRP A 96 8.79 0.56 0.58
N PHE A 97 8.54 -0.40 -0.30
CA PHE A 97 9.20 -0.53 -1.60
C PHE A 97 8.99 0.70 -2.48
N GLY A 98 7.72 1.15 -2.63
CA GLY A 98 7.38 2.31 -3.45
C GLY A 98 8.10 3.57 -2.98
N GLY A 99 8.06 3.84 -1.67
CA GLY A 99 8.76 4.97 -1.08
C GLY A 99 10.27 4.91 -1.22
N TYR A 100 10.87 3.72 -1.08
CA TYR A 100 12.29 3.48 -1.25
C TYR A 100 12.76 3.65 -2.70
N TYR A 101 12.05 3.03 -3.64
CA TYR A 101 12.40 3.07 -5.06
C TYR A 101 12.38 4.50 -5.61
N VAL A 102 11.35 5.26 -5.27
CA VAL A 102 11.20 6.63 -5.78
C VAL A 102 12.29 7.55 -5.22
N ARG A 103 12.66 7.40 -3.94
CA ARG A 103 13.66 8.27 -3.29
C ARG A 103 15.11 7.93 -3.61
N ARG A 104 15.40 6.77 -4.17
CA ARG A 104 16.77 6.41 -4.58
C ARG A 104 17.24 7.05 -5.88
N GLY A 105 16.37 7.69 -6.65
CA GLY A 105 16.72 8.25 -7.94
C GLY A 105 16.91 9.74 -7.95
N ALA A 106 17.62 10.22 -8.97
CA ALA A 106 17.98 11.63 -9.13
C ALA A 106 16.78 12.55 -9.40
N ALA A 107 15.72 12.07 -10.06
CA ALA A 107 14.55 12.88 -10.40
C ALA A 107 13.24 12.11 -10.19
N VAL A 108 12.23 12.81 -9.66
CA VAL A 108 10.87 12.29 -9.56
C VAL A 108 10.15 12.56 -10.88
N SER A 109 9.81 11.49 -11.61
CA SER A 109 9.05 11.55 -12.85
C SER A 109 7.81 10.64 -12.76
N TYR A 110 6.81 10.92 -13.59
CA TYR A 110 5.60 10.09 -13.67
C TYR A 110 5.93 8.62 -13.93
N GLY A 111 6.80 8.33 -14.90
CA GLY A 111 7.21 6.96 -15.23
C GLY A 111 7.88 6.24 -14.05
N ARG A 112 8.69 6.96 -13.27
CA ARG A 112 9.33 6.40 -12.08
C ARG A 112 8.32 6.08 -10.96
N LEU A 113 7.33 6.96 -10.74
CA LEU A 113 6.24 6.70 -9.81
C LEU A 113 5.40 5.50 -10.25
N LEU A 114 5.11 5.42 -11.55
CA LEU A 114 4.38 4.29 -12.12
C LEU A 114 5.15 2.98 -11.96
N LEU A 115 6.45 2.94 -12.24
CA LEU A 115 7.28 1.74 -12.05
C LEU A 115 7.32 1.31 -10.58
N ALA A 116 7.39 2.27 -9.65
CA ALA A 116 7.32 1.98 -8.22
C ALA A 116 5.97 1.33 -7.84
N ASN A 117 4.87 1.86 -8.37
CA ASN A 117 3.53 1.33 -8.14
C ASN A 117 3.36 -0.07 -8.73
N LEU A 118 3.82 -0.30 -9.97
CA LEU A 118 3.77 -1.60 -10.62
C LEU A 118 4.61 -2.65 -9.88
N GLY A 119 5.83 -2.28 -9.45
CA GLY A 119 6.65 -3.15 -8.60
C GLY A 119 5.96 -3.48 -7.26
N GLY A 120 5.32 -2.48 -6.67
CA GLY A 120 4.49 -2.67 -5.47
C GLY A 120 3.30 -3.61 -5.71
N MET A 121 2.61 -3.47 -6.85
CA MET A 121 1.50 -4.35 -7.25
C MET A 121 1.95 -5.81 -7.38
N VAL A 122 3.13 -6.06 -7.98
CA VAL A 122 3.70 -7.41 -8.06
C VAL A 122 3.94 -7.99 -6.66
N ILE A 123 4.50 -7.21 -5.72
CA ILE A 123 4.71 -7.65 -4.34
C ILE A 123 3.37 -8.03 -3.69
N VAL A 124 2.33 -7.22 -3.87
CA VAL A 124 1.00 -7.46 -3.32
C VAL A 124 0.40 -8.76 -3.86
N TYR A 125 0.53 -9.01 -5.14
CA TYR A 125 -0.01 -10.22 -5.75
C TYR A 125 0.76 -11.47 -5.33
N LEU A 126 2.09 -11.43 -5.30
CA LEU A 126 2.88 -12.58 -4.88
C LEU A 126 2.52 -13.03 -3.45
N ILE A 127 2.46 -12.08 -2.51
CA ILE A 127 2.18 -12.38 -1.10
C ILE A 127 0.69 -12.66 -0.90
N GLY A 128 -0.19 -11.87 -1.50
CA GLY A 128 -1.64 -12.00 -1.36
C GLY A 128 -2.15 -13.32 -1.90
N ILE A 129 -1.75 -13.72 -3.12
CA ILE A 129 -2.14 -14.99 -3.73
C ILE A 129 -1.59 -16.18 -2.95
N ALA A 130 -0.31 -16.11 -2.53
CA ALA A 130 0.29 -17.16 -1.73
C ALA A 130 -0.46 -17.37 -0.40
N TRP A 131 -0.77 -16.28 0.31
CA TRP A 131 -1.55 -16.33 1.55
C TRP A 131 -2.96 -16.86 1.30
N PHE A 132 -3.64 -16.34 0.29
CA PHE A 132 -4.99 -16.76 -0.09
C PHE A 132 -5.03 -18.27 -0.36
N TYR A 133 -4.08 -18.78 -1.15
CA TYR A 133 -3.97 -20.21 -1.45
C TYR A 133 -3.74 -21.04 -0.19
N LEU A 134 -2.79 -20.64 0.66
CA LEU A 134 -2.46 -21.36 1.88
C LEU A 134 -3.65 -21.42 2.86
N VAL A 135 -4.27 -20.27 3.12
CA VAL A 135 -5.39 -20.20 4.07
C VAL A 135 -6.61 -20.96 3.55
N SER A 136 -6.94 -20.84 2.28
CA SER A 136 -8.08 -21.56 1.68
C SER A 136 -7.91 -23.07 1.74
N ASN A 137 -6.72 -23.57 1.43
CA ASN A 137 -6.49 -25.02 1.37
C ASN A 137 -6.23 -25.66 2.72
N TYR A 138 -5.54 -24.98 3.66
CA TYR A 138 -5.06 -25.59 4.91
C TYR A 138 -5.80 -25.13 6.16
N VAL A 139 -6.43 -23.94 6.14
CA VAL A 139 -7.09 -23.38 7.32
C VAL A 139 -8.61 -23.48 7.19
N ILE A 140 -9.18 -23.09 6.07
CA ILE A 140 -10.65 -23.06 5.86
C ILE A 140 -11.16 -24.41 5.34
N ALA A 141 -10.27 -25.29 4.89
CA ALA A 141 -10.59 -26.57 4.27
C ALA A 141 -11.54 -26.46 3.05
N ALA A 142 -11.43 -25.33 2.31
CA ALA A 142 -12.09 -25.11 1.03
C ALA A 142 -11.05 -25.21 -0.09
N PRO A 143 -10.65 -26.41 -0.52
CA PRO A 143 -9.51 -26.61 -1.41
C PRO A 143 -9.78 -25.99 -2.78
N ILE A 144 -8.88 -25.13 -3.21
CA ILE A 144 -8.90 -24.49 -4.51
C ILE A 144 -7.61 -24.81 -5.27
N PRO A 145 -7.66 -25.08 -6.58
CA PRO A 145 -6.46 -25.22 -7.37
C PRO A 145 -5.72 -23.87 -7.49
N LEU A 146 -4.39 -23.94 -7.55
CA LEU A 146 -3.52 -22.74 -7.64
C LEU A 146 -3.90 -21.85 -8.83
N TRP A 147 -4.28 -22.44 -9.95
CA TRP A 147 -4.75 -21.69 -11.13
C TRP A 147 -5.96 -20.83 -10.84
N THR A 148 -6.92 -21.34 -10.08
CA THR A 148 -8.12 -20.59 -9.68
C THR A 148 -7.74 -19.38 -8.80
N ALA A 149 -6.83 -19.56 -7.85
CA ALA A 149 -6.32 -18.46 -7.04
C ALA A 149 -5.62 -17.39 -7.89
N ILE A 150 -4.78 -17.78 -8.85
CA ILE A 150 -4.12 -16.85 -9.77
C ILE A 150 -5.13 -16.12 -10.65
N LEU A 151 -6.13 -16.82 -11.17
CA LEU A 151 -7.15 -16.25 -12.05
C LEU A 151 -7.96 -15.17 -11.34
N TYR A 152 -8.54 -15.50 -10.19
CA TYR A 152 -9.42 -14.57 -9.46
C TYR A 152 -8.63 -13.47 -8.74
N CYS A 153 -7.60 -13.84 -7.99
CA CYS A 153 -6.85 -12.89 -7.16
C CYS A 153 -5.71 -12.17 -7.89
N GLY A 154 -5.41 -12.56 -9.14
CA GLY A 154 -4.35 -11.94 -9.96
C GLY A 154 -4.92 -11.38 -11.26
N ILE A 155 -5.29 -12.25 -12.20
CA ILE A 155 -5.60 -11.82 -13.58
C ILE A 155 -6.84 -10.93 -13.64
N LEU A 156 -7.92 -11.30 -12.96
CA LEU A 156 -9.15 -10.49 -12.95
C LEU A 156 -8.95 -9.17 -12.20
N GLN A 157 -8.12 -9.16 -11.17
CA GLN A 157 -7.87 -7.98 -10.35
C GLN A 157 -6.85 -7.01 -10.96
N ALA A 158 -6.01 -7.48 -11.88
CA ALA A 158 -4.95 -6.66 -12.48
C ALA A 158 -5.45 -5.42 -13.25
N PRO A 159 -6.52 -5.44 -14.06
CA PRO A 159 -6.95 -4.26 -14.81
C PRO A 159 -7.36 -3.08 -13.93
N PRO A 160 -8.26 -3.22 -12.92
CA PRO A 160 -8.61 -2.09 -12.05
C PRO A 160 -7.41 -1.63 -11.20
N ASP A 161 -6.58 -2.53 -10.68
CA ASP A 161 -5.41 -2.16 -9.90
C ASP A 161 -4.35 -1.43 -10.74
N PHE A 162 -4.23 -1.77 -12.01
CA PHE A 162 -3.39 -1.03 -12.95
C PHE A 162 -3.88 0.42 -13.12
N LEU A 163 -5.20 0.64 -13.24
CA LEU A 163 -5.78 1.99 -13.28
C LEU A 163 -5.49 2.76 -11.98
N LEU A 164 -5.56 2.08 -10.83
CA LEU A 164 -5.19 2.68 -9.54
C LEU A 164 -3.70 3.03 -9.49
N CYS A 165 -2.81 2.24 -10.09
CA CYS A 165 -1.39 2.55 -10.21
C CYS A 165 -1.15 3.82 -11.05
N LEU A 166 -1.88 4.00 -12.17
CA LEU A 166 -1.81 5.20 -12.98
C LEU A 166 -2.30 6.43 -12.20
N ALA A 167 -3.45 6.30 -11.52
CA ALA A 167 -4.01 7.37 -10.69
C ALA A 167 -3.07 7.76 -9.55
N ALA A 168 -2.51 6.77 -8.83
CA ALA A 168 -1.55 7.00 -7.76
C ALA A 168 -0.29 7.72 -8.25
N ALA A 169 0.22 7.36 -9.44
CA ALA A 169 1.38 8.04 -10.04
C ALA A 169 1.07 9.51 -10.37
N GLY A 170 -0.12 9.79 -10.92
CA GLY A 170 -0.56 11.16 -11.22
C GLY A 170 -0.76 12.02 -9.97
N ILE A 171 -1.46 11.47 -8.97
CA ILE A 171 -1.68 12.15 -7.68
C ILE A 171 -0.34 12.36 -6.96
N GLY A 172 0.50 11.31 -6.88
CA GLY A 172 1.82 11.38 -6.27
C GLY A 172 2.72 12.45 -6.89
N LEU A 173 2.69 12.60 -8.23
CA LEU A 173 3.43 13.64 -8.93
C LEU A 173 2.90 15.05 -8.59
N ARG A 174 1.58 15.21 -8.46
CA ARG A 174 0.99 16.48 -8.02
C ARG A 174 1.38 16.82 -6.59
N CYS A 175 1.30 15.85 -5.68
CA CYS A 175 1.73 16.03 -4.28
C CYS A 175 3.22 16.40 -4.20
N TYR A 176 4.06 15.81 -5.04
CA TYR A 176 5.49 16.16 -5.12
C TYR A 176 5.67 17.62 -5.54
N ARG A 177 5.01 18.07 -6.61
CA ARG A 177 5.07 19.45 -7.10
C ARG A 177 4.51 20.48 -6.13
N SER A 178 3.54 20.10 -5.31
CA SER A 178 2.93 20.95 -4.27
C SER A 178 3.72 20.99 -2.96
N GLY A 179 4.87 20.32 -2.86
CA GLY A 179 5.70 20.31 -1.66
C GLY A 179 5.11 19.55 -0.45
N VAL A 180 4.08 18.73 -0.67
CA VAL A 180 3.43 17.94 0.40
C VAL A 180 4.29 16.74 0.82
N TRP A 181 5.21 16.31 -0.01
CA TRP A 181 6.07 15.17 0.27
C TRP A 181 6.92 15.38 1.52
N ILE A 182 7.06 14.31 2.33
CA ILE A 182 8.05 14.28 3.40
C ILE A 182 9.41 13.97 2.74
N VAL A 183 10.28 14.97 2.74
CA VAL A 183 11.67 14.80 2.29
C VAL A 183 12.46 14.24 3.46
N GLU A 184 12.91 12.99 3.38
CA GLU A 184 13.91 12.48 4.31
C GLU A 184 15.23 13.29 4.12
N GLU A 185 15.67 14.02 5.12
CA GLU A 185 16.78 15.01 5.12
C GLU A 185 18.16 14.51 4.62
N LYS A 186 18.30 13.25 4.24
CA LYS A 186 19.60 12.71 3.79
C LYS A 186 20.10 13.26 2.46
N HIS A 187 19.24 13.84 1.62
CA HIS A 187 19.66 14.37 0.30
C HIS A 187 19.92 15.88 0.28
N THR A 188 19.51 16.61 1.29
CA THR A 188 19.71 18.08 1.33
C THR A 188 21.16 18.45 1.71
N ALA A 189 21.88 17.58 2.40
CA ALA A 189 23.28 17.80 2.73
C ALA A 189 24.20 17.75 1.49
N LEU A 190 24.00 16.79 0.60
CA LEU A 190 24.81 16.66 -0.63
C LEU A 190 24.59 17.80 -1.63
N HIS A 191 23.42 18.40 -1.68
CA HIS A 191 23.14 19.52 -2.58
C HIS A 191 23.71 20.85 -2.06
N LYS A 192 23.92 20.99 -0.74
CA LYS A 192 24.56 22.17 -0.16
C LYS A 192 26.09 22.16 -0.32
N GLU A 193 26.71 20.98 -0.37
CA GLU A 193 28.17 20.86 -0.58
C GLU A 193 28.58 20.99 -2.04
N VAL A 194 27.67 20.79 -3.01
CA VAL A 194 27.97 20.94 -4.44
C VAL A 194 27.75 22.39 -4.93
N CYS A 195 27.02 23.21 -4.16
CA CYS A 195 26.75 24.62 -4.48
C CYS A 195 27.56 25.61 -3.61
N ALA A 196 28.48 25.16 -2.77
CA ALA A 196 29.46 25.96 -2.03
C ALA A 196 30.86 25.79 -2.63
#